data_704dd6b742480fd1e5e201ac49f5461d
#
_entry.id   704dd6b742480fd1e5e201ac49f5461d
#
_cell.length_a   1.000
_cell.length_b   1.000
_cell.length_c   1.000
_cell.angle_alpha   90.00
_cell.angle_beta   90.00
_cell.angle_gamma   90.00
#
_symmetry.space_group_name_H-M   'P 1'
#
loop_
_entity.id
_entity.type
_entity.pdbx_description
1 polymer ?
#
loop_
_entity_poly.entity_id
_entity_poly.type
_entity_poly.pdbx_seq_one_letter_code
_entity_poly.pdbx_strand_id
1 'polypeptide(L)'
;MRTQALYTLVQSSSTVAFLFCAITLFAPASLHAQLITFSRQDLTDYTAQSPFERFPDGRPRVPDGLLQQARELSSEEVWAVLQEKNFNNQYADGFHILHPEKPMVGRAFTVQFMPLRSDVEHIAETKANEHGILRLTNQTAIDMLQPGDVLIVDLFGKKVGGTIVGDNLFYYTMKATRSGGLVVDGSIRDLNGISEIDMPAYFRSADPTPIGNVMLTGINVPVRIGGVTVMPGDLVVGDREGVYFIPPQFVKEVLDRADEIRIHDEWTKKKFDEGKYKSSEIYSTPKDPKLLQEYQEYLKKRLEEIRKQRNQK
;
A
#
# COMPACT_ATOMS: atom_id res chain seq x y z
N MET A 1 -19.94 27.72 101.72
CA MET A 1 -20.09 29.18 101.30
C MET A 1 -19.55 29.31 99.96
N ARG A 2 -20.40 29.74 99.04
CA ARG A 2 -20.32 30.42 97.75
C ARG A 2 -18.90 30.62 97.19
N THR A 3 -18.66 30.16 95.96
CA THR A 3 -18.19 31.09 94.93
C THR A 3 -18.39 30.52 93.55
N GLN A 4 -18.73 31.43 92.63
CA GLN A 4 -19.26 31.24 91.29
C GLN A 4 -18.29 30.70 90.28
N ALA A 5 -18.89 29.98 89.34
CA ALA A 5 -18.25 29.53 88.11
C ALA A 5 -18.19 30.67 87.04
N LEU A 6 -17.09 30.80 86.38
CA LEU A 6 -16.99 31.53 85.09
C LEU A 6 -16.77 30.57 83.97
N TYR A 7 -17.73 30.49 83.13
CA TYR A 7 -17.63 29.77 81.83
C TYR A 7 -16.83 30.61 80.86
N THR A 8 -15.77 30.06 80.35
CA THR A 8 -15.08 30.59 79.16
C THR A 8 -15.28 29.58 78.03
N LEU A 9 -16.06 30.02 77.03
CA LEU A 9 -16.24 29.31 75.76
C LEU A 9 -14.96 29.43 74.97
N VAL A 10 -14.32 28.29 74.72
CA VAL A 10 -13.29 28.20 73.70
C VAL A 10 -13.93 27.58 72.45
N GLN A 11 -14.10 28.40 71.43
CA GLN A 11 -14.46 27.94 70.10
C GLN A 11 -13.23 27.25 69.47
N SER A 12 -13.28 25.93 69.34
CA SER A 12 -12.32 25.18 68.51
C SER A 12 -12.80 25.16 67.06
N SER A 13 -12.17 25.95 66.24
CA SER A 13 -12.32 25.85 64.78
C SER A 13 -11.67 24.59 64.26
N SER A 14 -12.46 23.56 63.98
CA SER A 14 -12.00 22.37 63.28
C SER A 14 -11.81 22.67 61.80
N THR A 15 -10.59 22.95 61.37
CA THR A 15 -10.24 23.06 59.98
C THR A 15 -10.09 21.61 59.42
N VAL A 16 -11.13 21.14 58.77
CA VAL A 16 -11.08 19.88 57.98
C VAL A 16 -10.30 20.17 56.71
N ALA A 17 -9.05 19.80 56.72
CA ALA A 17 -8.22 19.76 55.50
C ALA A 17 -8.68 18.60 54.60
N PHE A 18 -9.43 18.93 53.57
CA PHE A 18 -9.70 17.98 52.47
C PHE A 18 -8.40 17.74 51.68
N LEU A 19 -7.76 16.62 51.96
CA LEU A 19 -6.64 16.10 51.13
C LEU A 19 -7.24 15.56 49.86
N PHE A 20 -7.31 16.40 48.81
CA PHE A 20 -7.61 15.94 47.45
C PHE A 20 -6.42 15.08 46.98
N CYS A 21 -6.53 13.76 47.19
CA CYS A 21 -5.64 12.81 46.56
C CYS A 21 -6.00 12.76 45.07
N ALA A 22 -5.31 13.56 44.23
CA ALA A 22 -5.39 13.46 42.81
C ALA A 22 -4.82 12.10 42.37
N ILE A 23 -5.70 11.10 42.29
CA ILE A 23 -5.39 9.84 41.62
C ILE A 23 -5.31 10.20 40.12
N THR A 24 -4.12 10.53 39.63
CA THR A 24 -3.80 10.49 38.22
C THR A 24 -3.99 9.06 37.79
N LEU A 25 -5.13 8.78 37.16
CA LEU A 25 -5.35 7.58 36.37
C LEU A 25 -4.30 7.62 35.25
N PHE A 26 -3.13 7.06 35.49
CA PHE A 26 -2.27 6.58 34.43
C PHE A 26 -3.08 5.48 33.72
N ALA A 27 -3.82 5.86 32.69
CA ALA A 27 -4.22 4.87 31.71
C ALA A 27 -2.93 4.18 31.26
N PRO A 28 -2.82 2.86 31.39
CA PRO A 28 -1.66 2.17 30.85
C PRO A 28 -1.66 2.53 29.36
N ALA A 29 -0.67 3.31 28.92
CA ALA A 29 -0.35 3.40 27.52
C ALA A 29 -0.14 1.95 27.12
N SER A 30 -1.03 1.45 26.27
CA SER A 30 -0.88 0.13 25.68
C SER A 30 0.41 0.18 24.89
N LEU A 31 1.52 -0.17 25.50
CA LEU A 31 2.77 -0.47 24.82
C LEU A 31 2.48 -1.72 23.98
N HIS A 32 1.96 -1.48 22.78
CA HIS A 32 1.88 -2.52 21.78
C HIS A 32 3.32 -2.87 21.45
N ALA A 33 3.80 -3.94 22.02
CA ALA A 33 5.09 -4.51 21.68
C ALA A 33 5.02 -4.98 20.21
N GLN A 34 5.52 -4.14 19.33
CA GLN A 34 5.51 -4.34 17.87
C GLN A 34 6.60 -5.33 17.51
N LEU A 35 6.24 -6.58 17.42
CA LEU A 35 7.15 -7.58 16.87
C LEU A 35 6.93 -7.86 15.40
N ILE A 36 5.76 -7.53 14.86
CA ILE A 36 5.34 -7.98 13.55
C ILE A 36 4.70 -6.87 12.72
N THR A 37 4.23 -5.79 13.34
CA THR A 37 3.59 -4.68 12.63
C THR A 37 4.17 -3.35 13.09
N PHE A 38 4.20 -2.36 12.23
CA PHE A 38 4.36 -0.97 12.66
C PHE A 38 3.17 -0.55 13.50
N SER A 39 3.40 0.34 14.48
CA SER A 39 2.28 0.99 15.13
C SER A 39 1.53 1.88 14.15
N ARG A 40 0.29 2.19 14.51
CA ARG A 40 -0.45 3.22 13.79
C ARG A 40 0.34 4.54 13.71
N GLN A 41 1.08 4.89 14.77
CA GLN A 41 1.89 6.10 14.80
C GLN A 41 3.06 6.01 13.83
N ASP A 42 3.81 4.90 13.82
CA ASP A 42 4.92 4.71 12.88
C ASP A 42 4.43 4.80 11.42
N LEU A 43 3.33 4.09 11.09
CA LEU A 43 2.76 4.17 9.74
C LEU A 43 2.33 5.60 9.38
N THR A 44 1.81 6.35 10.35
CA THR A 44 1.43 7.74 10.13
C THR A 44 2.65 8.61 9.87
N ASP A 45 3.71 8.43 10.64
CA ASP A 45 4.95 9.22 10.53
C ASP A 45 5.69 8.92 9.24
N TYR A 46 5.85 7.65 8.88
CA TYR A 46 6.52 7.25 7.63
C TYR A 46 5.73 7.62 6.38
N THR A 47 4.43 7.80 6.47
CA THR A 47 3.56 8.18 5.35
C THR A 47 2.86 9.53 5.60
N ALA A 48 3.51 10.43 6.35
CA ALA A 48 2.94 11.72 6.78
C ALA A 48 2.49 12.62 5.62
N GLN A 49 3.12 12.49 4.44
CA GLN A 49 2.76 13.27 3.25
C GLN A 49 1.52 12.74 2.52
N SER A 50 0.93 11.61 2.96
CA SER A 50 -0.29 11.10 2.35
C SER A 50 -1.47 12.07 2.56
N PRO A 51 -2.15 12.50 1.48
CA PRO A 51 -3.30 13.38 1.58
C PRO A 51 -4.61 12.64 1.89
N PHE A 52 -4.56 11.31 2.01
CA PHE A 52 -5.75 10.46 2.14
C PHE A 52 -6.04 10.10 3.58
N GLU A 53 -7.30 9.73 3.84
CA GLU A 53 -7.70 9.07 5.09
C GLU A 53 -6.86 7.82 5.35
N ARG A 54 -6.97 7.26 6.54
CA ARG A 54 -6.22 6.08 6.94
C ARG A 54 -7.13 4.96 7.37
N PHE A 55 -6.69 3.74 7.15
CA PHE A 55 -7.26 2.57 7.80
C PHE A 55 -7.03 2.61 9.31
N PRO A 56 -7.78 1.82 10.11
CA PRO A 56 -7.57 1.72 11.56
C PRO A 56 -6.14 1.36 11.96
N ASP A 57 -5.42 0.60 11.13
CA ASP A 57 -4.02 0.22 11.31
C ASP A 57 -3.01 1.35 11.02
N GLY A 58 -3.45 2.46 10.44
CA GLY A 58 -2.63 3.63 10.09
C GLY A 58 -2.19 3.68 8.63
N ARG A 59 -2.40 2.63 7.84
CA ARG A 59 -2.08 2.66 6.40
C ARG A 59 -2.86 3.75 5.66
N PRO A 60 -2.24 4.48 4.73
CA PRO A 60 -2.98 5.36 3.82
C PRO A 60 -4.06 4.61 3.06
N ARG A 61 -5.23 5.22 2.96
CA ARG A 61 -6.37 4.70 2.21
C ARG A 61 -6.59 5.51 0.96
N VAL A 62 -5.85 5.19 -0.11
CA VAL A 62 -6.15 5.74 -1.44
C VAL A 62 -7.62 5.42 -1.79
N PRO A 63 -8.46 6.42 -2.13
CA PRO A 63 -9.88 6.19 -2.41
C PRO A 63 -10.13 5.20 -3.55
N ASP A 64 -11.20 4.39 -3.44
CA ASP A 64 -11.53 3.38 -4.44
C ASP A 64 -11.78 3.99 -5.84
N GLY A 65 -12.31 5.22 -5.91
CA GLY A 65 -12.45 5.94 -7.16
C GLY A 65 -11.11 6.23 -7.86
N LEU A 66 -10.04 6.48 -7.11
CA LEU A 66 -8.69 6.66 -7.66
C LEU A 66 -8.07 5.31 -8.06
N LEU A 67 -8.35 4.22 -7.33
CA LEU A 67 -7.95 2.88 -7.76
C LEU A 67 -8.58 2.52 -9.11
N GLN A 68 -9.86 2.87 -9.30
CA GLN A 68 -10.54 2.63 -10.57
C GLN A 68 -9.93 3.42 -11.72
N GLN A 69 -9.55 4.69 -11.50
CA GLN A 69 -8.84 5.50 -12.50
C GLN A 69 -7.44 4.94 -12.81
N ALA A 70 -6.74 4.47 -11.79
CA ALA A 70 -5.40 3.91 -11.94
C ALA A 70 -5.36 2.62 -12.79
N ARG A 71 -6.50 1.96 -13.04
CA ARG A 71 -6.55 0.80 -13.95
C ARG A 71 -6.23 1.13 -15.41
N GLU A 72 -6.22 2.39 -15.75
CA GLU A 72 -5.86 2.89 -17.10
C GLU A 72 -4.36 3.26 -17.19
N LEU A 73 -3.61 3.26 -16.07
CA LEU A 73 -2.20 3.63 -16.06
C LEU A 73 -1.32 2.56 -16.70
N SER A 74 -0.31 3.03 -17.43
CA SER A 74 0.84 2.23 -17.87
C SER A 74 2.08 2.50 -17.02
N SER A 75 3.03 1.58 -17.06
CA SER A 75 4.34 1.74 -16.40
C SER A 75 5.07 2.99 -16.87
N GLU A 76 5.00 3.33 -18.16
CA GLU A 76 5.64 4.54 -18.73
C GLU A 76 5.06 5.83 -18.15
N GLU A 77 3.73 5.93 -18.05
CA GLU A 77 3.06 7.10 -17.49
C GLU A 77 3.46 7.35 -16.04
N VAL A 78 3.56 6.29 -15.24
CA VAL A 78 4.00 6.37 -13.85
C VAL A 78 5.46 6.79 -13.75
N TRP A 79 6.31 6.16 -14.57
CA TRP A 79 7.74 6.49 -14.64
C TRP A 79 7.99 7.97 -14.93
N ALA A 80 7.29 8.52 -15.92
CA ALA A 80 7.46 9.91 -16.34
C ALA A 80 7.28 10.91 -15.19
N VAL A 81 6.33 10.64 -14.27
CA VAL A 81 6.08 11.51 -13.12
C VAL A 81 7.05 11.24 -11.98
N LEU A 82 7.25 9.98 -11.61
CA LEU A 82 8.07 9.65 -10.43
C LEU A 82 9.54 9.99 -10.63
N GLN A 83 10.07 9.89 -11.86
CA GLN A 83 11.41 10.33 -12.19
C GLN A 83 11.60 11.83 -11.91
N GLU A 84 10.64 12.68 -12.32
CA GLU A 84 10.69 14.12 -12.06
C GLU A 84 10.70 14.46 -10.56
N LYS A 85 10.17 13.55 -9.73
CA LYS A 85 10.12 13.67 -8.26
C LYS A 85 11.35 13.07 -7.55
N ASN A 86 12.33 12.56 -8.29
CA ASN A 86 13.49 11.81 -7.77
C ASN A 86 13.11 10.49 -7.07
N PHE A 87 11.95 9.89 -7.42
CA PHE A 87 11.53 8.56 -6.97
C PHE A 87 11.86 7.52 -8.05
N ASN A 88 13.16 7.35 -8.32
CA ASN A 88 13.65 6.53 -9.44
C ASN A 88 13.56 5.01 -9.18
N ASN A 89 13.46 4.57 -7.92
CA ASN A 89 13.48 3.17 -7.52
C ASN A 89 12.10 2.70 -7.05
N GLN A 90 11.07 2.90 -7.87
CA GLN A 90 9.69 2.51 -7.55
C GLN A 90 9.13 1.48 -8.52
N TYR A 91 9.96 0.95 -9.41
CA TYR A 91 9.61 -0.05 -10.41
C TYR A 91 10.33 -1.38 -10.15
N ALA A 92 9.59 -2.48 -10.16
CA ALA A 92 10.12 -3.82 -10.07
C ALA A 92 9.68 -4.65 -11.29
N ASP A 93 10.61 -5.33 -11.92
CA ASP A 93 10.43 -6.17 -13.10
C ASP A 93 10.92 -7.60 -12.89
N GLY A 94 11.01 -8.39 -13.98
CA GLY A 94 11.56 -9.74 -13.96
C GLY A 94 10.66 -10.77 -13.29
N PHE A 95 9.36 -10.55 -13.29
CA PHE A 95 8.35 -11.47 -12.80
C PHE A 95 7.82 -12.39 -13.91
N HIS A 96 7.38 -13.57 -13.52
CA HIS A 96 6.34 -14.29 -14.24
C HIS A 96 5.01 -13.63 -13.91
N ILE A 97 4.17 -13.40 -14.93
CA ILE A 97 2.89 -12.70 -14.77
C ILE A 97 1.75 -13.65 -15.09
N LEU A 98 0.88 -13.85 -14.10
CA LEU A 98 -0.38 -14.54 -14.30
C LEU A 98 -1.44 -13.50 -14.72
N HIS A 99 -2.18 -13.79 -15.78
CA HIS A 99 -3.19 -12.89 -16.37
C HIS A 99 -2.60 -11.55 -16.83
N PRO A 100 -1.61 -11.54 -17.75
CA PRO A 100 -0.96 -10.31 -18.19
C PRO A 100 -1.89 -9.35 -18.96
N GLU A 101 -3.08 -9.80 -19.33
CA GLU A 101 -4.13 -8.97 -19.93
C GLU A 101 -4.93 -8.15 -18.91
N LYS A 102 -4.74 -8.42 -17.61
CA LYS A 102 -5.46 -7.76 -16.52
C LYS A 102 -4.57 -6.77 -15.80
N PRO A 103 -4.92 -5.49 -15.74
CA PRO A 103 -4.18 -4.54 -14.93
C PRO A 103 -4.34 -4.89 -13.44
N MET A 104 -3.22 -4.94 -12.72
CA MET A 104 -3.23 -5.06 -11.26
C MET A 104 -3.24 -3.67 -10.64
N VAL A 105 -4.24 -3.38 -9.83
CA VAL A 105 -4.34 -2.11 -9.11
C VAL A 105 -4.90 -2.34 -7.71
N GLY A 106 -4.25 -1.74 -6.71
CA GLY A 106 -4.72 -1.74 -5.33
C GLY A 106 -3.75 -1.06 -4.38
N ARG A 107 -4.00 -1.18 -3.10
CA ARG A 107 -3.15 -0.64 -2.03
C ARG A 107 -2.21 -1.70 -1.53
N ALA A 108 -0.95 -1.38 -1.35
CA ALA A 108 0.03 -2.33 -0.83
C ALA A 108 -0.33 -2.79 0.60
N PHE A 109 -0.58 -4.08 0.75
CA PHE A 109 -0.57 -4.78 2.02
C PHE A 109 0.72 -5.58 2.10
N THR A 110 1.67 -5.10 2.87
CA THR A 110 3.05 -5.61 2.84
C THR A 110 3.29 -6.69 3.88
N VAL A 111 4.03 -7.73 3.48
CA VAL A 111 4.38 -8.87 4.33
C VAL A 111 5.84 -9.22 4.12
N GLN A 112 6.57 -9.35 5.22
CA GLN A 112 7.99 -9.69 5.21
C GLN A 112 8.23 -11.05 5.85
N PHE A 113 8.97 -11.88 5.13
CA PHE A 113 9.55 -13.11 5.66
C PHE A 113 11.08 -13.01 5.69
N MET A 114 11.68 -13.74 6.61
CA MET A 114 13.12 -13.93 6.69
C MET A 114 13.46 -15.43 6.77
N PRO A 115 14.70 -15.82 6.46
CA PRO A 115 15.17 -17.16 6.71
C PRO A 115 14.93 -17.56 8.16
N LEU A 116 14.48 -18.81 8.37
CA LEU A 116 14.18 -19.32 9.69
C LEU A 116 15.37 -19.18 10.64
N ARG A 117 15.10 -18.60 11.79
CA ARG A 117 15.99 -18.55 12.92
C ARG A 117 15.20 -18.88 14.18
N SER A 118 15.32 -20.11 14.66
CA SER A 118 14.41 -20.71 15.64
C SER A 118 14.33 -19.97 16.99
N ASP A 119 15.43 -19.33 17.44
CA ASP A 119 15.44 -18.53 18.66
C ASP A 119 14.60 -17.24 18.50
N VAL A 120 14.64 -16.61 17.33
CA VAL A 120 13.85 -15.41 17.01
C VAL A 120 12.40 -15.79 16.77
N GLU A 121 12.14 -16.85 16.00
CA GLU A 121 10.79 -17.35 15.73
C GLU A 121 10.04 -17.68 17.03
N HIS A 122 10.68 -18.38 17.96
CA HIS A 122 10.07 -18.72 19.24
C HIS A 122 9.62 -17.47 20.04
N ILE A 123 10.45 -16.41 20.04
CA ILE A 123 10.09 -15.15 20.69
C ILE A 123 8.93 -14.48 19.97
N ALA A 124 8.96 -14.45 18.64
CA ALA A 124 7.90 -13.85 17.82
C ALA A 124 6.56 -14.58 18.03
N GLU A 125 6.56 -15.91 18.03
CA GLU A 125 5.37 -16.72 18.31
C GLU A 125 4.83 -16.51 19.72
N THR A 126 5.71 -16.46 20.72
CA THR A 126 5.30 -16.19 22.12
C THR A 126 4.55 -14.87 22.23
N LYS A 127 5.10 -13.81 21.62
CA LYS A 127 4.46 -12.49 21.64
C LYS A 127 3.18 -12.44 20.81
N ALA A 128 3.13 -13.15 19.68
CA ALA A 128 1.92 -13.28 18.89
C ALA A 128 0.79 -13.97 19.69
N ASN A 129 1.13 -15.01 20.43
CA ASN A 129 0.19 -15.71 21.32
C ASN A 129 -0.38 -14.80 22.41
N GLU A 130 0.43 -13.90 22.98
CA GLU A 130 -0.02 -12.89 23.96
C GLU A 130 -1.10 -11.96 23.37
N HIS A 131 -1.12 -11.79 22.04
CA HIS A 131 -2.11 -11.02 21.29
C HIS A 131 -3.20 -11.88 20.64
N GLY A 132 -3.31 -13.16 21.00
CA GLY A 132 -4.34 -14.07 20.50
C GLY A 132 -4.06 -14.65 19.09
N ILE A 133 -2.87 -14.47 18.55
CA ILE A 133 -2.43 -15.06 17.28
C ILE A 133 -1.74 -16.39 17.59
N LEU A 134 -2.43 -17.49 17.31
CA LEU A 134 -1.96 -18.83 17.69
C LEU A 134 -0.74 -19.33 16.91
N ARG A 135 -0.55 -18.87 15.68
CA ARG A 135 0.58 -19.24 14.81
C ARG A 135 0.89 -18.10 13.86
N LEU A 136 2.19 -17.87 13.67
CA LEU A 136 2.70 -16.90 12.68
C LEU A 136 3.00 -17.59 11.36
N THR A 137 2.02 -17.58 10.45
CA THR A 137 2.12 -18.20 9.13
C THR A 137 1.74 -17.22 8.02
N ASN A 138 1.90 -17.64 6.77
CA ASN A 138 1.36 -16.90 5.62
C ASN A 138 -0.14 -16.62 5.75
N GLN A 139 -0.91 -17.56 6.31
CA GLN A 139 -2.36 -17.42 6.52
C GLN A 139 -2.66 -16.24 7.45
N THR A 140 -1.86 -16.03 8.50
CA THR A 140 -2.04 -14.91 9.43
C THR A 140 -2.08 -13.56 8.71
N ALA A 141 -1.17 -13.36 7.75
CA ALA A 141 -1.13 -12.13 6.96
C ALA A 141 -2.29 -12.07 5.95
N ILE A 142 -2.61 -13.20 5.30
CA ILE A 142 -3.67 -13.29 4.30
C ILE A 142 -5.06 -13.02 4.91
N ASP A 143 -5.30 -13.46 6.15
CA ASP A 143 -6.56 -13.23 6.88
C ASP A 143 -6.81 -11.75 7.22
N MET A 144 -5.77 -10.91 7.17
CA MET A 144 -5.87 -9.47 7.44
C MET A 144 -6.17 -8.62 6.19
N LEU A 145 -6.20 -9.22 5.01
CA LEU A 145 -6.45 -8.53 3.75
C LEU A 145 -7.85 -7.93 3.69
N GLN A 146 -7.96 -6.78 3.02
CA GLN A 146 -9.20 -6.04 2.86
C GLN A 146 -9.48 -5.76 1.37
N PRO A 147 -10.73 -5.42 1.01
CA PRO A 147 -11.08 -5.03 -0.36
C PRO A 147 -10.21 -3.88 -0.88
N GLY A 148 -9.66 -4.07 -2.07
CA GLY A 148 -8.76 -3.13 -2.73
C GLY A 148 -7.29 -3.24 -2.30
N ASP A 149 -6.92 -4.21 -1.47
CA ASP A 149 -5.51 -4.52 -1.20
C ASP A 149 -4.88 -5.32 -2.34
N VAL A 150 -3.58 -5.14 -2.53
CA VAL A 150 -2.68 -6.04 -3.25
C VAL A 150 -1.73 -6.63 -2.22
N LEU A 151 -1.66 -7.95 -2.15
CA LEU A 151 -0.75 -8.66 -1.26
C LEU A 151 0.69 -8.55 -1.79
N ILE A 152 1.55 -7.85 -1.08
CA ILE A 152 2.97 -7.64 -1.43
C ILE A 152 3.85 -8.42 -0.48
N VAL A 153 4.60 -9.40 -0.99
CA VAL A 153 5.34 -10.33 -0.15
C VAL A 153 6.83 -10.34 -0.47
N ASP A 154 7.63 -9.93 0.50
CA ASP A 154 9.07 -10.13 0.47
C ASP A 154 9.41 -11.53 1.03
N LEU A 155 9.76 -12.43 0.13
CA LEU A 155 10.31 -13.77 0.42
C LEU A 155 11.75 -13.90 -0.10
N PHE A 156 12.47 -12.78 -0.17
CA PHE A 156 13.89 -12.67 -0.55
C PHE A 156 14.30 -13.50 -1.78
N GLY A 157 13.40 -13.66 -2.76
CA GLY A 157 13.64 -14.45 -3.99
C GLY A 157 13.64 -15.96 -3.76
N LYS A 158 13.22 -16.45 -2.60
CA LYS A 158 13.26 -17.88 -2.25
C LYS A 158 12.36 -18.71 -3.17
N LYS A 159 12.93 -19.76 -3.79
CA LYS A 159 12.21 -20.70 -4.64
C LYS A 159 11.64 -21.86 -3.83
N VAL A 160 12.50 -22.81 -3.45
CA VAL A 160 12.09 -23.99 -2.68
C VAL A 160 11.70 -23.58 -1.26
N GLY A 161 10.47 -23.87 -0.84
CA GLY A 161 9.93 -23.41 0.45
C GLY A 161 9.63 -21.92 0.52
N GLY A 162 9.68 -21.20 -0.62
CA GLY A 162 9.30 -19.78 -0.74
C GLY A 162 7.90 -19.57 -1.30
N THR A 163 7.04 -20.56 -1.21
CA THR A 163 5.69 -20.56 -1.79
C THR A 163 4.69 -19.93 -0.86
N ILE A 164 4.26 -18.70 -1.17
CA ILE A 164 3.31 -17.96 -0.35
C ILE A 164 1.88 -18.51 -0.43
N VAL A 165 1.45 -18.94 -1.62
CA VAL A 165 0.11 -19.45 -1.90
C VAL A 165 0.14 -20.67 -2.84
N GLY A 166 -0.83 -21.56 -2.65
CA GLY A 166 -1.35 -22.47 -3.65
C GLY A 166 -2.74 -22.00 -4.07
N ASP A 167 -3.47 -22.82 -4.82
CA ASP A 167 -4.78 -22.49 -5.39
C ASP A 167 -5.81 -22.02 -4.37
N ASN A 168 -5.99 -22.73 -3.26
CA ASN A 168 -6.95 -22.37 -2.22
C ASN A 168 -6.67 -21.02 -1.56
N LEU A 169 -5.40 -20.74 -1.20
CA LEU A 169 -5.05 -19.45 -0.60
C LEU A 169 -5.05 -18.33 -1.62
N PHE A 170 -4.76 -18.61 -2.88
CA PHE A 170 -4.88 -17.64 -3.96
C PHE A 170 -6.35 -17.27 -4.20
N TYR A 171 -7.25 -18.28 -4.20
CA TYR A 171 -8.69 -18.05 -4.28
C TYR A 171 -9.22 -17.22 -3.10
N TYR A 172 -8.77 -17.54 -1.89
CA TYR A 172 -9.12 -16.75 -0.70
C TYR A 172 -8.62 -15.31 -0.81
N THR A 173 -7.38 -15.10 -1.25
CA THR A 173 -6.80 -13.76 -1.49
C THR A 173 -7.64 -12.97 -2.49
N MET A 174 -8.05 -13.60 -3.61
CA MET A 174 -8.94 -12.98 -4.58
C MET A 174 -10.26 -12.52 -3.95
N LYS A 175 -10.88 -13.36 -3.11
CA LYS A 175 -12.14 -13.02 -2.43
C LYS A 175 -11.95 -11.89 -1.42
N ALA A 176 -10.91 -11.95 -0.60
CA ALA A 176 -10.61 -10.94 0.44
C ALA A 176 -10.32 -9.57 -0.17
N THR A 177 -9.52 -9.53 -1.23
CA THR A 177 -9.11 -8.27 -1.90
C THR A 177 -10.10 -7.79 -2.96
N ARG A 178 -11.09 -8.60 -3.35
CA ARG A 178 -11.98 -8.36 -4.49
C ARG A 178 -11.19 -8.20 -5.79
N SER A 179 -10.31 -9.16 -6.05
CA SER A 179 -9.43 -9.19 -7.24
C SER A 179 -8.41 -8.06 -7.29
N GLY A 180 -7.82 -7.68 -6.15
CA GLY A 180 -6.73 -6.72 -6.10
C GLY A 180 -5.47 -7.25 -6.77
N GLY A 181 -4.85 -8.28 -6.22
CA GLY A 181 -3.67 -8.92 -6.81
C GLY A 181 -2.67 -9.47 -5.79
N LEU A 182 -1.63 -10.10 -6.33
CA LEU A 182 -0.49 -10.63 -5.59
C LEU A 182 0.83 -10.23 -6.26
N VAL A 183 1.77 -9.70 -5.48
CA VAL A 183 3.19 -9.57 -5.87
C VAL A 183 4.02 -10.31 -4.85
N VAL A 184 4.80 -11.29 -5.28
CA VAL A 184 5.68 -12.03 -4.39
C VAL A 184 7.10 -12.08 -4.93
N ASP A 185 8.05 -11.59 -4.15
CA ASP A 185 9.48 -11.80 -4.39
C ASP A 185 9.87 -13.19 -3.85
N GLY A 186 9.29 -14.23 -4.47
CA GLY A 186 9.34 -15.62 -4.07
C GLY A 186 8.60 -16.52 -5.06
N SER A 187 7.98 -17.58 -4.55
CA SER A 187 7.29 -18.59 -5.36
C SER A 187 5.79 -18.66 -5.11
N ILE A 188 5.10 -19.26 -6.07
CA ILE A 188 3.73 -19.78 -5.95
C ILE A 188 3.72 -21.24 -6.39
N ARG A 189 2.64 -21.98 -6.11
CA ARG A 189 2.44 -23.34 -6.58
C ARG A 189 1.05 -23.55 -7.16
N ASP A 190 0.79 -24.76 -7.65
CA ASP A 190 -0.52 -25.18 -8.18
C ASP A 190 -0.96 -24.34 -9.39
N LEU A 191 0.00 -24.04 -10.30
CA LEU A 191 -0.21 -23.12 -11.44
C LEU A 191 -1.44 -23.45 -12.27
N ASN A 192 -1.76 -24.73 -12.48
CA ASN A 192 -2.95 -25.13 -13.24
C ASN A 192 -4.24 -24.64 -12.57
N GLY A 193 -4.36 -24.84 -11.26
CA GLY A 193 -5.51 -24.36 -10.50
C GLY A 193 -5.55 -22.83 -10.37
N ILE A 194 -4.40 -22.21 -10.11
CA ILE A 194 -4.29 -20.74 -9.99
C ILE A 194 -4.64 -20.04 -11.30
N SER A 195 -4.31 -20.62 -12.46
CA SER A 195 -4.59 -20.00 -13.77
C SER A 195 -6.08 -19.88 -14.10
N GLU A 196 -6.94 -20.61 -13.40
CA GLU A 196 -8.40 -20.52 -13.53
C GLU A 196 -9.02 -19.45 -12.61
N ILE A 197 -8.22 -18.87 -11.70
CA ILE A 197 -8.69 -17.88 -10.73
C ILE A 197 -8.46 -16.48 -11.28
N ASP A 198 -9.53 -15.69 -11.33
CA ASP A 198 -9.58 -14.36 -11.94
C ASP A 198 -8.90 -13.27 -11.07
N MET A 199 -7.58 -13.40 -10.86
CA MET A 199 -6.76 -12.41 -10.14
C MET A 199 -5.35 -12.35 -10.74
N PRO A 200 -4.81 -11.13 -11.05
CA PRO A 200 -3.43 -11.00 -11.53
C PRO A 200 -2.42 -11.31 -10.42
N ALA A 201 -1.30 -11.92 -10.81
CA ALA A 201 -0.19 -12.19 -9.90
C ALA A 201 1.17 -12.03 -10.58
N TYR A 202 2.13 -11.51 -9.83
CA TYR A 202 3.52 -11.32 -10.20
C TYR A 202 4.41 -12.11 -9.24
N PHE A 203 5.20 -13.05 -9.75
CA PHE A 203 6.00 -13.96 -8.93
C PHE A 203 7.33 -14.29 -9.59
N ARG A 204 8.35 -14.67 -8.78
CA ARG A 204 9.69 -14.98 -9.31
C ARG A 204 9.81 -16.38 -9.86
N SER A 205 9.11 -17.34 -9.25
CA SER A 205 9.19 -18.73 -9.65
C SER A 205 7.96 -19.53 -9.23
N ALA A 206 7.84 -20.73 -9.78
CA ALA A 206 6.91 -21.74 -9.30
C ALA A 206 7.68 -22.90 -8.66
N ASP A 207 7.17 -23.42 -7.54
CA ASP A 207 7.76 -24.56 -6.84
C ASP A 207 6.67 -25.35 -6.09
N PRO A 208 6.61 -26.69 -6.19
CA PRO A 208 5.53 -27.48 -5.57
C PRO A 208 5.64 -27.56 -4.05
N THR A 209 6.77 -27.17 -3.45
CA THR A 209 6.96 -27.27 -1.99
C THR A 209 6.09 -26.24 -1.25
N PRO A 210 5.55 -26.58 -0.08
CA PRO A 210 4.89 -25.61 0.78
C PRO A 210 5.90 -24.58 1.32
N ILE A 211 5.39 -23.47 1.86
CA ILE A 211 6.21 -22.50 2.59
C ILE A 211 6.94 -23.19 3.74
N GLY A 212 8.23 -22.93 3.89
CA GLY A 212 9.04 -23.57 4.92
C GLY A 212 10.45 -23.00 5.03
N ASN A 213 11.09 -23.22 6.18
CA ASN A 213 12.39 -22.66 6.53
C ASN A 213 12.43 -21.12 6.41
N VAL A 214 11.31 -20.48 6.74
CA VAL A 214 11.14 -19.04 6.81
C VAL A 214 10.30 -18.70 8.03
N MET A 215 10.46 -17.51 8.55
CA MET A 215 9.63 -16.95 9.63
C MET A 215 9.01 -15.63 9.19
N LEU A 216 7.77 -15.38 9.59
CA LEU A 216 7.07 -14.13 9.38
C LEU A 216 7.66 -13.07 10.32
N THR A 217 8.21 -11.99 9.79
CA THR A 217 8.89 -10.94 10.56
C THR A 217 8.23 -9.59 10.48
N GLY A 218 7.28 -9.39 9.56
CA GLY A 218 6.58 -8.12 9.45
C GLY A 218 5.28 -8.21 8.67
N ILE A 219 4.26 -7.51 9.16
CA ILE A 219 3.00 -7.23 8.45
C ILE A 219 2.81 -5.72 8.49
N ASN A 220 2.50 -5.12 7.33
CA ASN A 220 2.42 -3.66 7.18
C ASN A 220 3.69 -2.94 7.67
N VAL A 221 4.83 -3.46 7.26
CA VAL A 221 6.16 -2.87 7.42
C VAL A 221 6.75 -2.56 6.04
N PRO A 222 7.78 -1.70 5.91
CA PRO A 222 8.51 -1.55 4.66
C PRO A 222 9.09 -2.89 4.23
N VAL A 223 8.90 -3.25 2.96
CA VAL A 223 9.43 -4.49 2.39
C VAL A 223 10.27 -4.20 1.14
N ARG A 224 11.13 -5.14 0.77
CA ARG A 224 11.90 -5.09 -0.45
C ARG A 224 11.31 -6.01 -1.51
N ILE A 225 10.96 -5.45 -2.66
CA ILE A 225 10.54 -6.21 -3.84
C ILE A 225 11.56 -5.97 -4.95
N GLY A 226 12.42 -6.94 -5.22
CA GLY A 226 13.57 -6.72 -6.09
C GLY A 226 14.49 -5.62 -5.57
N GLY A 227 14.62 -4.52 -6.32
CA GLY A 227 15.40 -3.34 -5.94
C GLY A 227 14.58 -2.20 -5.30
N VAL A 228 13.30 -2.44 -5.02
CA VAL A 228 12.34 -1.40 -4.61
C VAL A 228 12.01 -1.51 -3.13
N THR A 229 11.93 -0.39 -2.43
CA THR A 229 11.30 -0.29 -1.11
C THR A 229 9.82 0.03 -1.29
N VAL A 230 8.96 -0.85 -0.80
CA VAL A 230 7.50 -0.70 -0.84
C VAL A 230 6.98 -0.37 0.55
N MET A 231 6.21 0.69 0.66
CA MET A 231 5.56 1.09 1.91
C MET A 231 4.13 0.56 1.98
N PRO A 232 3.64 0.22 3.17
CA PRO A 232 2.22 -0.08 3.37
C PRO A 232 1.34 1.07 2.91
N GLY A 233 0.36 0.78 2.04
CA GLY A 233 -0.56 1.77 1.49
C GLY A 233 -0.09 2.49 0.23
N ASP A 234 1.09 2.17 -0.31
CA ASP A 234 1.46 2.60 -1.66
C ASP A 234 0.40 2.13 -2.68
N LEU A 235 0.12 2.97 -3.68
CA LEU A 235 -0.69 2.53 -4.81
C LEU A 235 0.15 1.60 -5.69
N VAL A 236 -0.32 0.39 -5.86
CA VAL A 236 0.30 -0.63 -6.72
C VAL A 236 -0.34 -0.57 -8.09
N VAL A 237 0.48 -0.47 -9.13
CA VAL A 237 0.07 -0.57 -10.53
C VAL A 237 0.95 -1.58 -11.22
N GLY A 238 0.35 -2.64 -11.75
CA GLY A 238 1.05 -3.68 -12.49
C GLY A 238 0.48 -3.86 -13.89
N ASP A 239 1.37 -3.93 -14.88
CA ASP A 239 1.06 -4.18 -16.27
C ASP A 239 1.95 -5.32 -16.84
N ARG A 240 2.08 -5.41 -18.16
CA ARG A 240 2.89 -6.44 -18.83
C ARG A 240 4.40 -6.27 -18.65
N GLU A 241 4.86 -5.09 -18.26
CA GLU A 241 6.27 -4.78 -18.09
C GLU A 241 6.76 -5.07 -16.67
N GLY A 242 5.90 -4.82 -15.66
CA GLY A 242 6.25 -5.01 -14.26
C GLY A 242 5.27 -4.34 -13.30
N VAL A 243 5.79 -3.91 -12.16
CA VAL A 243 4.97 -3.33 -11.08
C VAL A 243 5.58 -2.03 -10.59
N TYR A 244 4.77 -0.96 -10.58
CA TYR A 244 5.07 0.29 -9.90
C TYR A 244 4.43 0.36 -8.52
N PHE A 245 5.15 0.97 -7.59
CA PHE A 245 4.70 1.29 -6.23
C PHE A 245 4.72 2.81 -6.07
N ILE A 246 3.54 3.43 -6.10
CA ILE A 246 3.38 4.88 -6.14
C ILE A 246 3.10 5.39 -4.74
N PRO A 247 3.98 6.22 -4.15
CA PRO A 247 3.71 6.83 -2.86
C PRO A 247 2.40 7.63 -2.88
N PRO A 248 1.54 7.53 -1.85
CA PRO A 248 0.20 8.12 -1.84
C PRO A 248 0.14 9.61 -2.18
N GLN A 249 1.17 10.39 -1.82
CA GLN A 249 1.25 11.81 -2.11
C GLN A 249 1.32 12.14 -3.60
N PHE A 250 1.76 11.22 -4.44
CA PHE A 250 1.88 11.44 -5.89
C PHE A 250 0.72 10.87 -6.72
N VAL A 251 -0.18 10.12 -6.10
CA VAL A 251 -1.26 9.40 -6.83
C VAL A 251 -2.08 10.34 -7.71
N LYS A 252 -2.52 11.48 -7.20
CA LYS A 252 -3.32 12.42 -7.98
C LYS A 252 -2.54 13.02 -9.14
N GLU A 253 -1.29 13.41 -8.89
CA GLU A 253 -0.41 13.99 -9.92
C GLU A 253 -0.11 12.98 -11.03
N VAL A 254 0.15 11.71 -10.67
CA VAL A 254 0.34 10.63 -11.66
C VAL A 254 -0.89 10.46 -12.53
N LEU A 255 -2.08 10.41 -11.93
CA LEU A 255 -3.33 10.26 -12.68
C LEU A 255 -3.61 11.43 -13.63
N ASP A 256 -3.39 12.67 -13.17
CA ASP A 256 -3.60 13.87 -13.98
C ASP A 256 -2.59 13.94 -15.15
N ARG A 257 -1.32 13.64 -14.90
CA ARG A 257 -0.27 13.65 -15.92
C ARG A 257 -0.40 12.51 -16.93
N ALA A 258 -0.87 11.35 -16.50
CA ALA A 258 -1.14 10.23 -17.39
C ALA A 258 -2.20 10.56 -18.45
N ASP A 259 -3.23 11.33 -18.08
CA ASP A 259 -4.21 11.82 -19.05
C ASP A 259 -3.57 12.71 -20.12
N GLU A 260 -2.67 13.62 -19.70
CA GLU A 260 -1.94 14.50 -20.63
C GLU A 260 -1.04 13.70 -21.60
N ILE A 261 -0.32 12.70 -21.08
CA ILE A 261 0.56 11.82 -21.88
C ILE A 261 -0.26 11.05 -22.92
N ARG A 262 -1.35 10.41 -22.49
CA ARG A 262 -2.25 9.67 -23.41
C ARG A 262 -2.84 10.55 -24.49
N ILE A 263 -3.26 11.77 -24.16
CA ILE A 263 -3.80 12.72 -25.12
C ILE A 263 -2.71 13.16 -26.12
N HIS A 264 -1.47 13.36 -25.62
CA HIS A 264 -0.34 13.68 -26.49
C HIS A 264 -0.08 12.55 -27.49
N ASP A 265 -0.07 11.30 -27.02
CA ASP A 265 0.11 10.13 -27.87
C ASP A 265 -1.01 9.96 -28.90
N GLU A 266 -2.27 10.17 -28.48
CA GLU A 266 -3.42 10.14 -29.36
C GLU A 266 -3.29 11.20 -30.48
N TRP A 267 -2.94 12.43 -30.12
CA TRP A 267 -2.75 13.51 -31.07
C TRP A 267 -1.56 13.24 -32.02
N THR A 268 -0.44 12.77 -31.46
CA THR A 268 0.76 12.44 -32.25
C THR A 268 0.47 11.34 -33.29
N LYS A 269 -0.22 10.27 -32.89
CA LYS A 269 -0.63 9.20 -33.82
C LYS A 269 -1.54 9.73 -34.96
N LYS A 270 -2.50 10.60 -34.65
CA LYS A 270 -3.33 11.27 -35.67
C LYS A 270 -2.49 12.08 -36.64
N LYS A 271 -1.46 12.79 -36.17
CA LYS A 271 -0.55 13.55 -37.02
C LYS A 271 0.33 12.67 -37.90
N PHE A 272 0.74 11.50 -37.42
CA PHE A 272 1.42 10.51 -38.23
C PHE A 272 0.52 9.96 -39.34
N ASP A 273 -0.75 9.69 -39.06
CA ASP A 273 -1.72 9.21 -40.04
C ASP A 273 -1.98 10.23 -41.16
N GLU A 274 -1.80 11.53 -40.91
CA GLU A 274 -1.86 12.56 -41.95
C GLU A 274 -0.71 12.44 -42.98
N GLY A 275 0.38 11.76 -42.66
CA GLY A 275 1.54 11.53 -43.53
C GLY A 275 2.33 12.78 -43.92
N LYS A 276 2.15 13.89 -43.19
CA LYS A 276 2.78 15.19 -43.47
C LYS A 276 4.00 15.51 -42.64
N TYR A 277 4.12 14.85 -41.43
CA TYR A 277 5.11 15.19 -40.42
C TYR A 277 6.05 14.02 -40.17
N LYS A 278 7.32 14.34 -39.89
CA LYS A 278 8.30 13.37 -39.41
C LYS A 278 8.19 13.23 -37.91
N SER A 279 8.59 12.07 -37.39
CA SER A 279 8.61 11.83 -35.94
C SER A 279 9.39 12.88 -35.14
N SER A 280 10.52 13.35 -35.68
CA SER A 280 11.33 14.41 -35.08
C SER A 280 10.66 15.78 -34.97
N GLU A 281 9.55 15.99 -35.64
CA GLU A 281 8.81 17.25 -35.67
C GLU A 281 7.66 17.28 -34.67
N ILE A 282 7.09 16.10 -34.31
CA ILE A 282 5.85 16.02 -33.53
C ILE A 282 5.91 15.05 -32.34
N TYR A 283 6.88 14.13 -32.26
CA TYR A 283 6.91 13.14 -31.18
C TYR A 283 7.16 13.76 -29.79
N SER A 284 7.90 14.88 -29.74
CA SER A 284 7.98 15.74 -28.55
C SER A 284 7.05 16.94 -28.70
N THR A 285 7.02 17.83 -27.72
CA THR A 285 6.26 19.10 -27.84
C THR A 285 6.62 19.79 -29.15
N PRO A 286 5.65 20.06 -30.05
CA PRO A 286 5.89 20.66 -31.35
C PRO A 286 6.63 22.00 -31.22
N LYS A 287 7.64 22.21 -32.07
CA LYS A 287 8.38 23.49 -32.12
C LYS A 287 7.73 24.52 -33.05
N ASP A 288 6.96 24.06 -34.02
CA ASP A 288 6.16 24.95 -34.90
C ASP A 288 5.04 25.61 -34.08
N PRO A 289 4.93 26.95 -34.06
CA PRO A 289 3.95 27.65 -33.21
C PRO A 289 2.48 27.31 -33.57
N LYS A 290 2.18 27.05 -34.82
CA LYS A 290 0.80 26.72 -35.25
C LYS A 290 0.44 25.31 -34.77
N LEU A 291 1.36 24.39 -34.94
CA LEU A 291 1.19 23.01 -34.51
C LEU A 291 1.12 22.91 -32.98
N LEU A 292 1.90 23.70 -32.27
CA LEU A 292 1.83 23.81 -30.82
C LEU A 292 0.47 24.34 -30.34
N GLN A 293 -0.06 25.38 -30.99
CA GLN A 293 -1.39 25.92 -30.67
C GLN A 293 -2.47 24.87 -30.93
N GLU A 294 -2.43 24.17 -32.06
CA GLU A 294 -3.37 23.09 -32.40
C GLU A 294 -3.34 21.98 -31.32
N TYR A 295 -2.14 21.57 -30.89
CA TYR A 295 -1.98 20.58 -29.82
C TYR A 295 -2.60 21.07 -28.50
N GLN A 296 -2.33 22.30 -28.10
CA GLN A 296 -2.87 22.88 -26.86
C GLN A 296 -4.40 22.95 -26.85
N GLU A 297 -5.01 23.32 -27.97
CA GLU A 297 -6.46 23.34 -28.11
C GLU A 297 -7.04 21.91 -28.05
N TYR A 298 -6.38 20.95 -28.70
CA TYR A 298 -6.73 19.54 -28.63
C TYR A 298 -6.65 18.99 -27.22
N LEU A 299 -5.54 19.22 -26.55
CA LEU A 299 -5.31 18.79 -25.14
C LEU A 299 -6.41 19.32 -24.21
N LYS A 300 -6.67 20.63 -24.28
CA LYS A 300 -7.70 21.27 -23.46
C LYS A 300 -9.08 20.63 -23.67
N LYS A 301 -9.47 20.45 -24.92
CA LYS A 301 -10.76 19.83 -25.27
C LYS A 301 -10.86 18.41 -24.73
N ARG A 302 -9.82 17.59 -24.92
CA ARG A 302 -9.82 16.19 -24.48
C ARG A 302 -9.84 16.06 -22.96
N LEU A 303 -9.11 16.90 -22.23
CA LEU A 303 -9.16 16.94 -20.76
C LEU A 303 -10.57 17.30 -20.25
N GLU A 304 -11.26 18.26 -20.88
CA GLU A 304 -12.64 18.60 -20.54
C GLU A 304 -13.61 17.42 -20.77
N GLU A 305 -13.43 16.67 -21.87
CA GLU A 305 -14.22 15.48 -22.18
C GLU A 305 -14.02 14.38 -21.14
N ILE A 306 -12.77 14.07 -20.76
CA ILE A 306 -12.43 13.08 -19.73
C ILE A 306 -13.04 13.48 -18.39
N ARG A 307 -12.91 14.74 -17.96
CA ARG A 307 -13.51 15.23 -16.72
C ARG A 307 -15.03 15.08 -16.69
N LYS A 308 -15.71 15.39 -17.80
CA LYS A 308 -17.16 15.19 -17.91
C LYS A 308 -17.55 13.73 -17.77
N GLN A 309 -16.83 12.82 -18.44
CA GLN A 309 -17.08 11.37 -18.37
C GLN A 309 -16.87 10.81 -16.94
N ARG A 310 -15.83 11.27 -16.24
CA ARG A 310 -15.57 10.86 -14.86
C ARG A 310 -16.61 11.35 -13.84
N ASN A 311 -17.17 12.54 -14.09
CA ASN A 311 -18.22 13.10 -13.22
C ASN A 311 -19.61 12.46 -13.46
N GLN A 312 -19.80 11.67 -14.51
CA GLN A 312 -21.05 10.97 -14.83
C GLN A 312 -21.08 9.52 -14.33
N LYS A 313 -19.94 9.00 -13.87
CA LYS A 313 -19.80 7.66 -13.28
C LYS A 313 -19.80 7.76 -11.75
#